data_85baca4ea0f53ad608a82d588a6bec34
#
_entry.id   85baca4ea0f53ad608a82d588a6bec34
#
_cell.length_a   1.000
_cell.length_b   1.000
_cell.length_c   1.000
_cell.angle_alpha   90.00
_cell.angle_beta   90.00
_cell.angle_gamma   90.00
#
_symmetry.space_group_name_H-M   'P 1'
#
loop_
_entity.id
_entity.type
_entity.pdbx_description
1 polymer ?
#
loop_
_entity_poly.entity_id
_entity_poly.type
_entity_poly.pdbx_seq_one_letter_code
_entity_poly.pdbx_strand_id
1 'polypeptide(L)' 'MTDFWGRLEQAFGPAYARSLAADQSFAALGGRTINESIAQGVETVTIWRAVVSAYPDRVPARLR' A
#
# COMPACT_ATOMS: atom_id res chain seq x y z
N MET A 1 -9.94 -7.97 0.86
CA MET A 1 -8.84 -7.90 1.84
C MET A 1 -9.31 -7.09 3.04
N THR A 2 -9.36 -7.72 4.21
CA THR A 2 -9.93 -7.10 5.40
C THR A 2 -8.89 -6.43 6.31
N ASP A 3 -7.60 -6.63 6.06
CA ASP A 3 -6.55 -6.13 6.95
C ASP A 3 -5.42 -5.44 6.17
N PHE A 4 -5.81 -4.55 5.27
CA PHE A 4 -4.86 -3.82 4.44
C PHE A 4 -3.85 -3.03 5.27
N TRP A 5 -4.35 -2.26 6.24
CA TRP A 5 -3.48 -1.43 7.08
C TRP A 5 -2.55 -2.27 7.94
N GLY A 6 -3.05 -3.38 8.48
CA GLY A 6 -2.22 -4.30 9.25
C GLY A 6 -1.09 -4.89 8.43
N ARG A 7 -1.37 -5.29 7.20
CA ARG A 7 -0.33 -5.79 6.30
C ARG A 7 0.69 -4.73 5.94
N LEU A 8 0.23 -3.52 5.68
CA LEU A 8 1.10 -2.40 5.38
C LEU A 8 2.03 -2.11 6.56
N GLU A 9 1.50 -2.12 7.78
CA GLU A 9 2.29 -1.91 8.98
C GLU A 9 3.29 -3.02 9.23
N GLN A 10 2.91 -4.26 8.96
CA GLN A 10 3.83 -5.40 9.11
C GLN A 10 4.98 -5.33 8.11
N ALA A 11 4.72 -4.83 6.91
CA ALA A 11 5.75 -4.74 5.86
C ALA A 11 6.69 -3.55 6.09
N PHE A 12 6.18 -2.41 6.55
CA PHE A 12 6.93 -1.16 6.60
C PHE A 12 7.09 -0.57 8.01
N GLY A 13 6.40 -1.10 9.00
CA GLY A 13 6.34 -0.53 10.34
C GLY A 13 5.22 0.49 10.45
N PRO A 14 4.62 0.66 11.66
CA PRO A 14 3.42 1.51 11.80
C PRO A 14 3.67 2.99 11.48
N ALA A 15 4.81 3.55 11.88
CA ALA A 15 5.09 4.96 11.60
C ALA A 15 5.36 5.20 10.11
N TYR A 16 6.17 4.35 9.51
CA TYR A 16 6.51 4.51 8.10
C TYR A 16 5.32 4.21 7.18
N ALA A 17 4.46 3.29 7.58
CA ALA A 17 3.27 2.96 6.79
C ALA A 17 2.38 4.19 6.58
N ARG A 18 2.23 5.02 7.60
CA ARG A 18 1.45 6.27 7.50
C ARG A 18 2.09 7.26 6.53
N SER A 19 3.41 7.43 6.62
CA SER A 19 4.15 8.32 5.72
C SER A 19 4.07 7.81 4.29
N LEU A 20 4.25 6.51 4.09
CA LEU A 20 4.15 5.90 2.78
C LEU A 20 2.78 6.16 2.15
N ALA A 21 1.71 5.97 2.93
CA ALA A 21 0.34 6.14 2.43
C ALA A 21 0.03 7.60 2.08
N ALA A 22 0.62 8.55 2.79
CA ALA A 22 0.34 9.98 2.58
C ALA A 22 1.23 10.60 1.50
N ASP A 23 2.48 10.16 1.39
CA ASP A 23 3.48 10.87 0.61
C ASP A 23 3.93 10.16 -0.66
N GLN A 24 3.87 8.83 -0.70
CA GLN A 24 4.39 8.07 -1.82
C GLN A 24 3.33 7.83 -2.88
N SER A 25 3.58 8.30 -4.10
CA SER A 25 2.70 8.00 -5.24
C SER A 25 3.16 6.71 -5.92
N PHE A 26 2.21 6.00 -6.53
CA PHE A 26 2.45 4.72 -7.19
C PHE A 26 2.01 4.79 -8.64
N ALA A 27 2.90 4.43 -9.56
CA ALA A 27 2.57 4.41 -10.98
C ALA A 27 1.39 3.49 -11.28
N ALA A 28 1.32 2.34 -10.60
CA ALA A 28 0.22 1.39 -10.77
C ALA A 28 -1.12 1.93 -10.28
N LEU A 29 -1.12 3.02 -9.52
CA LEU A 29 -2.34 3.71 -9.06
C LEU A 29 -2.57 5.01 -9.84
N GLY A 30 -1.96 5.14 -11.01
CA GLY A 30 -2.10 6.33 -11.83
C GLY A 30 -1.38 7.55 -11.26
N GLY A 31 -0.31 7.33 -10.49
CA GLY A 31 0.44 8.40 -9.86
C GLY A 31 -0.18 8.93 -8.57
N ARG A 32 -1.14 8.20 -8.01
CA ARG A 32 -1.82 8.58 -6.76
C ARG A 32 -1.17 7.93 -5.55
N THR A 33 -1.33 8.59 -4.40
CA THR A 33 -0.94 7.99 -3.12
C THR A 33 -1.98 6.94 -2.70
N ILE A 34 -1.63 6.15 -1.69
CA ILE A 34 -2.56 5.18 -1.11
C ILE A 34 -3.80 5.92 -0.57
N ASN A 35 -3.59 7.02 0.17
CA ASN A 35 -4.70 7.78 0.74
C ASN A 35 -5.62 8.36 -0.36
N GLU A 36 -5.04 8.86 -1.43
CA GLU A 36 -5.83 9.37 -2.56
C GLU A 36 -6.64 8.25 -3.22
N SER A 37 -6.03 7.09 -3.38
CA SER A 37 -6.71 5.95 -3.99
C SER A 37 -7.88 5.46 -3.15
N ILE A 38 -7.72 5.41 -1.82
CA ILE A 38 -8.81 5.05 -0.91
C ILE A 38 -9.95 6.07 -1.02
N ALA A 39 -9.61 7.36 -1.03
CA ALA A 39 -10.62 8.42 -1.15
C ALA A 39 -11.41 8.34 -2.45
N GLN A 40 -10.81 7.81 -3.50
CA GLN A 40 -11.47 7.65 -4.80
C GLN A 40 -12.21 6.33 -4.95
N GLY A 41 -12.23 5.51 -3.91
CA GLY A 41 -12.97 4.25 -3.93
C GLY A 41 -12.23 3.07 -4.55
N VAL A 42 -10.93 3.17 -4.72
CA VAL A 42 -10.13 2.05 -5.24
C VAL A 42 -10.11 0.94 -4.18
N GLU A 43 -10.32 -0.30 -4.61
CA GLU A 43 -10.34 -1.44 -3.70
C GLU A 43 -8.96 -1.66 -3.07
N THR A 44 -8.97 -2.04 -1.78
CA THR A 44 -7.72 -2.24 -1.05
C THR A 44 -6.86 -3.34 -1.63
N VAL A 45 -7.45 -4.38 -2.23
CA VAL A 45 -6.69 -5.43 -2.89
C VAL A 45 -5.90 -4.90 -4.08
N THR A 46 -6.48 -3.98 -4.84
CA THR A 46 -5.82 -3.32 -5.96
C THR A 46 -4.66 -2.46 -5.46
N ILE A 47 -4.89 -1.69 -4.39
CA ILE A 47 -3.86 -0.86 -3.77
C ILE A 47 -2.72 -1.73 -3.25
N TRP A 48 -3.05 -2.84 -2.59
CA TRP A 48 -2.03 -3.75 -2.05
C TRP A 48 -1.15 -4.33 -3.16
N ARG A 49 -1.75 -4.71 -4.28
CA ARG A 49 -0.99 -5.21 -5.43
C ARG A 49 -0.02 -4.16 -5.97
N ALA A 50 -0.44 -2.89 -5.98
CA ALA A 50 0.43 -1.80 -6.41
C ALA A 50 1.62 -1.65 -5.45
N VAL A 51 1.39 -1.75 -4.15
CA VAL A 51 2.45 -1.67 -3.14
C VAL A 51 3.44 -2.82 -3.30
N VAL A 52 2.95 -4.05 -3.45
CA VAL A 52 3.79 -5.23 -3.64
C VAL A 52 4.63 -5.10 -4.92
N SER A 53 4.03 -4.59 -5.99
CA SER A 53 4.74 -4.39 -7.26
C SER A 53 5.85 -3.35 -7.13
N ALA A 54 5.62 -2.28 -6.36
CA ALA A 54 6.61 -1.22 -6.18
C ALA A 54 7.73 -1.61 -5.22
N TYR A 55 7.44 -2.47 -4.24
CA TYR A 55 8.40 -2.86 -3.20
C TYR A 55 8.44 -4.38 -3.03
N PRO A 56 8.84 -5.13 -4.06
CA PRO A 56 8.82 -6.60 -3.98
C PRO A 56 9.73 -7.16 -2.89
N ASP A 57 10.82 -6.47 -2.58
CA ASP A 57 11.77 -6.92 -1.57
C ASP A 57 11.37 -6.56 -0.14
N ARG A 58 10.44 -5.61 0.02
CA ARG A 58 10.01 -5.15 1.34
C ARG A 58 8.81 -5.91 1.85
N VAL A 59 8.06 -6.56 0.97
CA VAL A 59 6.84 -7.27 1.34
C VAL A 59 7.14 -8.77 1.37
N PRO A 60 7.15 -9.40 2.55
CA PRO A 60 7.40 -10.84 2.63
C PRO A 60 6.29 -11.64 1.95
N ALA A 61 6.64 -12.84 1.49
CA ALA A 61 5.70 -13.69 0.74
C ALA A 61 4.41 -13.98 1.52
N ARG A 62 4.50 -14.10 2.84
CA ARG A 62 3.32 -14.36 3.69
C ARG A 62 2.29 -13.24 3.68
N LEU A 63 2.68 -12.03 3.26
CA LEU A 63 1.79 -10.88 3.22
C LEU A 63 1.25 -10.57 1.82
N ARG A 64 1.79 -11.22 0.80
CA ARG A 64 1.38 -10.96 -0.59
C ARG A 64 -0.02 -11.48 -0.97
#